data_60dbd09a123f90367667e2a461c6af62
#
_entry.id   60dbd09a123f90367667e2a461c6af62
#
_cell.length_a   1.000
_cell.length_b   1.000
_cell.length_c   1.000
_cell.angle_alpha   90.00
_cell.angle_beta   90.00
_cell.angle_gamma   90.00
#
_symmetry.space_group_name_H-M   'P 1'
#
loop_
_entity.id
_entity.type
_entity.pdbx_description
1 polymer ?
#
loop_
_entity_poly.entity_id
_entity_poly.type
_entity_poly.pdbx_seq_one_letter_code
_entity_poly.pdbx_strand_id
1 'polypeptide(L)'
;LSSLMYVTKPIEMPERVVFINAGPIAHFASGDLHKPLTGHAMSSDEQVYASGMGFIIEEGVFSRILDSDEIIAEFGQQNCVDLSGRAIVPGYVDSHSHLLWAGDRSGEMRLRQQGMSYAEIAAEGGGIKFTVDETRRCTDFDTISKDRMDLALSHGTTSIEVKSGYGLETSTELAMLSSYQSIQNYRGMN
;
A
#
# COMPACT_ATOMS: atom_id res chain seq x y z
N LEU A 1 -6.71 -12.94 25.86
CA LEU A 1 -6.78 -13.37 24.45
C LEU A 1 -8.15 -12.94 23.92
N SER A 2 -8.24 -11.70 23.43
CA SER A 2 -9.43 -11.18 22.76
C SER A 2 -9.28 -11.45 21.26
N SER A 3 -10.12 -12.34 20.76
CA SER A 3 -10.33 -12.59 19.33
C SER A 3 -10.88 -11.31 18.69
N LEU A 4 -10.05 -10.55 18.01
CA LEU A 4 -10.49 -9.50 17.11
C LEU A 4 -11.09 -10.18 15.87
N MET A 5 -12.42 -10.32 15.86
CA MET A 5 -13.16 -10.61 14.64
C MET A 5 -13.05 -9.40 13.72
N TYR A 6 -12.20 -9.47 12.70
CA TYR A 6 -12.24 -8.53 11.59
C TYR A 6 -13.44 -8.87 10.71
N VAL A 7 -14.51 -8.12 10.88
CA VAL A 7 -15.64 -8.13 9.95
C VAL A 7 -15.18 -7.36 8.71
N THR A 8 -14.82 -8.10 7.67
CA THR A 8 -14.59 -7.52 6.33
C THR A 8 -15.92 -7.16 5.69
N LYS A 9 -16.57 -6.09 6.16
CA LYS A 9 -17.51 -5.38 5.30
C LYS A 9 -16.71 -4.58 4.28
N PRO A 10 -17.12 -4.56 3.00
CA PRO A 10 -16.63 -3.55 2.07
C PRO A 10 -16.78 -2.20 2.77
N ILE A 11 -15.76 -1.37 2.74
CA ILE A 11 -15.91 0.02 3.20
C ILE A 11 -16.86 0.63 2.18
N GLU A 12 -18.16 0.74 2.54
CA GLU A 12 -19.08 1.55 1.79
C GLU A 12 -18.57 2.98 1.91
N MET A 13 -17.91 3.46 0.86
CA MET A 13 -17.53 4.86 0.78
C MET A 13 -18.83 5.67 0.83
N PRO A 14 -18.93 6.68 1.70
CA PRO A 14 -20.08 7.56 1.66
C PRO A 14 -20.17 8.18 0.26
N GLU A 15 -21.40 8.40 -0.22
CA GLU A 15 -21.67 8.95 -1.55
C GLU A 15 -20.85 10.23 -1.81
N ARG A 16 -20.59 11.00 -0.74
CA ARG A 16 -19.74 12.19 -0.77
C ARG A 16 -18.89 12.30 0.47
N VAL A 17 -17.61 12.69 0.30
CA VAL A 17 -16.72 13.12 1.37
C VAL A 17 -16.09 14.46 0.99
N VAL A 18 -16.12 15.40 1.93
CA VAL A 18 -15.61 16.76 1.75
C VAL A 18 -14.40 16.98 2.63
N PHE A 19 -13.30 17.44 2.06
CA PHE A 19 -12.04 17.67 2.76
C PHE A 19 -11.65 19.15 2.67
N ILE A 20 -11.08 19.68 3.74
CA ILE A 20 -10.59 21.07 3.83
C ILE A 20 -9.20 21.14 4.45
N ASN A 21 -8.55 22.28 4.32
CA ASN A 21 -7.25 22.58 4.92
C ASN A 21 -6.16 21.57 4.52
N ALA A 22 -6.14 21.15 3.25
CA ALA A 22 -5.03 20.36 2.76
C ALA A 22 -3.74 21.19 2.72
N GLY A 23 -2.60 20.53 2.96
CA GLY A 23 -1.30 21.01 2.54
C GLY A 23 -1.18 20.97 1.01
N PRO A 24 0.03 20.93 0.44
CA PRO A 24 0.17 20.81 -1.00
C PRO A 24 -0.50 19.53 -1.51
N ILE A 25 -1.21 19.62 -2.66
CA ILE A 25 -1.84 18.46 -3.30
C ILE A 25 -1.11 18.18 -4.62
N ALA A 26 -0.36 17.08 -4.67
CA ALA A 26 0.28 16.63 -5.90
C ALA A 26 -0.71 15.83 -6.75
N HIS A 27 -0.96 16.25 -8.00
CA HIS A 27 -1.94 15.59 -8.87
C HIS A 27 -1.34 14.94 -10.12
N PHE A 28 -0.14 15.34 -10.54
CA PHE A 28 0.58 14.82 -11.72
C PHE A 28 -0.26 14.73 -13.01
N ALA A 29 -1.30 15.54 -13.11
CA ALA A 29 -2.29 15.49 -14.20
C ALA A 29 -2.01 16.50 -15.32
N SER A 30 -0.95 17.31 -15.22
CA SER A 30 -0.57 18.24 -16.28
C SER A 30 0.17 17.52 -17.41
N GLY A 31 -0.31 17.68 -18.64
CA GLY A 31 0.28 17.09 -19.82
C GLY A 31 -0.40 15.81 -20.31
N ASP A 32 0.35 14.99 -21.02
CA ASP A 32 -0.15 13.72 -21.57
C ASP A 32 -0.16 12.62 -20.50
N LEU A 33 -1.34 12.27 -20.01
CA LEU A 33 -1.53 11.25 -18.96
C LEU A 33 -1.07 9.83 -19.38
N HIS A 34 -0.81 9.61 -20.67
CA HIS A 34 -0.33 8.32 -21.18
C HIS A 34 1.20 8.23 -21.23
N LYS A 35 1.89 9.31 -20.84
CA LYS A 35 3.36 9.36 -20.80
C LYS A 35 3.86 9.65 -19.41
N PRO A 36 4.97 9.02 -18.99
CA PRO A 36 5.58 9.35 -17.70
C PRO A 36 6.13 10.78 -17.73
N LEU A 37 6.01 11.49 -16.63
CA LEU A 37 6.72 12.74 -16.42
C LEU A 37 8.23 12.45 -16.32
N THR A 38 9.04 13.25 -17.02
CA THR A 38 10.51 13.08 -17.02
C THR A 38 11.21 14.43 -16.91
N GLY A 39 12.42 14.42 -16.33
CA GLY A 39 13.25 15.63 -16.22
C GLY A 39 12.55 16.78 -15.50
N HIS A 40 12.58 17.96 -16.05
CA HIS A 40 11.99 19.16 -15.45
C HIS A 40 10.47 19.09 -15.26
N ALA A 41 9.76 18.28 -16.05
CA ALA A 41 8.31 18.11 -15.87
C ALA A 41 7.95 17.49 -14.52
N MET A 42 8.85 16.70 -13.92
CA MET A 42 8.63 16.09 -12.60
C MET A 42 8.67 17.10 -11.45
N SER A 43 9.32 18.24 -11.64
CA SER A 43 9.47 19.30 -10.62
C SER A 43 8.74 20.59 -10.99
N SER A 44 7.78 20.52 -11.93
CA SER A 44 6.96 21.67 -12.29
C SER A 44 5.92 21.96 -11.23
N ASP A 45 5.78 23.24 -10.86
CA ASP A 45 4.73 23.70 -9.93
C ASP A 45 3.31 23.46 -10.51
N GLU A 46 3.19 23.24 -11.81
CA GLU A 46 1.92 22.87 -12.47
C GLU A 46 1.37 21.51 -12.00
N GLN A 47 2.18 20.69 -11.34
CA GLN A 47 1.79 19.38 -10.82
C GLN A 47 1.24 19.45 -9.38
N VAL A 48 1.19 20.65 -8.78
CA VAL A 48 0.87 20.78 -7.36
C VAL A 48 -0.09 21.95 -7.13
N TYR A 49 -1.21 21.69 -6.47
CA TYR A 49 -2.01 22.75 -5.86
C TYR A 49 -1.36 23.22 -4.57
N ALA A 50 -1.40 24.53 -4.32
CA ALA A 50 -0.87 25.12 -3.09
C ALA A 50 -1.64 24.66 -1.84
N SER A 51 -1.05 24.91 -0.67
CA SER A 51 -1.70 24.66 0.60
C SER A 51 -2.95 25.54 0.79
N GLY A 52 -3.92 25.07 1.59
CA GLY A 52 -5.17 25.78 1.86
C GLY A 52 -6.32 25.34 0.97
N MET A 53 -6.05 24.50 -0.01
CA MET A 53 -7.11 23.90 -0.83
C MET A 53 -7.89 22.83 -0.07
N GLY A 54 -9.12 22.61 -0.51
CA GLY A 54 -9.90 21.45 -0.14
C GLY A 54 -10.35 20.71 -1.39
N PHE A 55 -10.98 19.56 -1.22
CA PHE A 55 -11.49 18.76 -2.32
C PHE A 55 -12.72 17.94 -1.92
N ILE A 56 -13.50 17.58 -2.91
CA ILE A 56 -14.71 16.79 -2.76
C ILE A 56 -14.53 15.49 -3.51
N ILE A 57 -14.76 14.38 -2.84
CA ILE A 57 -14.84 13.05 -3.45
C ILE A 57 -16.31 12.67 -3.53
N GLU A 58 -16.78 12.33 -4.71
CA GLU A 58 -18.12 11.82 -4.99
C GLU A 58 -17.98 10.52 -5.78
N GLU A 59 -18.66 9.48 -5.32
CA GLU A 59 -18.62 8.16 -5.95
C GLU A 59 -17.18 7.62 -6.17
N GLY A 60 -16.27 7.95 -5.26
CA GLY A 60 -14.87 7.50 -5.30
C GLY A 60 -13.96 8.30 -6.23
N VAL A 61 -14.43 9.39 -6.84
CA VAL A 61 -13.64 10.25 -7.72
C VAL A 61 -13.54 11.68 -7.18
N PHE A 62 -12.46 12.39 -7.51
CA PHE A 62 -12.35 13.82 -7.24
C PHE A 62 -13.32 14.57 -8.14
N SER A 63 -14.37 15.17 -7.55
CA SER A 63 -15.34 15.94 -8.30
C SER A 63 -14.94 17.42 -8.41
N ARG A 64 -14.38 17.99 -7.34
CA ARG A 64 -13.97 19.40 -7.28
C ARG A 64 -12.73 19.56 -6.39
N ILE A 65 -11.85 20.52 -6.75
CA ILE A 65 -10.76 21.02 -5.92
C ILE A 65 -10.90 22.55 -5.90
N LEU A 66 -11.06 23.13 -4.72
CA LEU A 66 -11.35 24.54 -4.52
C LEU A 66 -10.59 25.07 -3.29
N ASP A 67 -10.65 26.36 -3.08
CA ASP A 67 -10.23 26.96 -1.83
C ASP A 67 -11.06 26.42 -0.65
N SER A 68 -10.43 26.17 0.50
CA SER A 68 -11.11 25.61 1.67
C SER A 68 -12.23 26.52 2.18
N ASP A 69 -12.07 27.84 2.07
CA ASP A 69 -13.10 28.79 2.53
C ASP A 69 -14.34 28.72 1.64
N GLU A 70 -14.18 28.50 0.35
CA GLU A 70 -15.32 28.30 -0.57
C GLU A 70 -16.08 27.01 -0.21
N ILE A 71 -15.37 25.93 0.08
CA ILE A 71 -15.98 24.66 0.49
C ILE A 71 -16.70 24.82 1.84
N ILE A 72 -16.09 25.49 2.79
CA ILE A 72 -16.70 25.75 4.11
C ILE A 72 -17.99 26.57 3.95
N ALA A 73 -17.98 27.57 3.08
CA ALA A 73 -19.18 28.38 2.80
C ALA A 73 -20.33 27.55 2.21
N GLU A 74 -20.02 26.56 1.39
CA GLU A 74 -21.04 25.72 0.74
C GLU A 74 -21.55 24.60 1.66
N PHE A 75 -20.68 23.90 2.36
CA PHE A 75 -21.01 22.68 3.11
C PHE A 75 -21.11 22.85 4.62
N GLY A 76 -20.50 23.90 5.16
CA GLY A 76 -20.32 24.10 6.60
C GLY A 76 -19.13 23.29 7.15
N GLN A 77 -18.30 23.91 7.97
CA GLN A 77 -17.08 23.31 8.52
C GLN A 77 -17.34 21.97 9.25
N GLN A 78 -18.46 21.86 9.95
CA GLN A 78 -18.85 20.66 10.72
C GLN A 78 -19.10 19.41 9.84
N ASN A 79 -19.31 19.60 8.54
CA ASN A 79 -19.54 18.53 7.58
C ASN A 79 -18.28 18.18 6.77
N CYS A 80 -17.14 18.78 7.11
CA CYS A 80 -15.89 18.62 6.42
C CYS A 80 -14.87 17.85 7.28
N VAL A 81 -14.01 17.08 6.63
CA VAL A 81 -12.83 16.46 7.24
C VAL A 81 -11.68 17.44 7.14
N ASP A 82 -11.18 17.91 8.28
CA ASP A 82 -10.04 18.83 8.34
C ASP A 82 -8.72 18.05 8.22
N LEU A 83 -7.97 18.32 7.16
CA LEU A 83 -6.67 17.69 6.91
C LEU A 83 -5.52 18.34 7.69
N SER A 84 -5.77 19.50 8.33
CA SER A 84 -4.80 20.19 9.21
C SER A 84 -3.43 20.40 8.55
N GLY A 85 -3.42 20.78 7.27
CA GLY A 85 -2.20 21.05 6.51
C GLY A 85 -1.44 19.82 6.02
N ARG A 86 -2.02 18.62 6.12
CA ARG A 86 -1.39 17.41 5.57
C ARG A 86 -1.33 17.46 4.06
N ALA A 87 -0.15 17.16 3.52
CA ALA A 87 0.02 17.03 2.08
C ALA A 87 -0.74 15.81 1.53
N ILE A 88 -1.25 15.94 0.32
CA ILE A 88 -1.92 14.87 -0.41
C ILE A 88 -1.06 14.49 -1.59
N VAL A 89 -0.81 13.20 -1.73
CA VAL A 89 -0.07 12.62 -2.86
C VAL A 89 -0.83 11.42 -3.38
N PRO A 90 -0.67 11.05 -4.66
CA PRO A 90 -1.18 9.77 -5.17
C PRO A 90 -0.64 8.60 -4.37
N GLY A 91 -1.46 7.57 -4.18
CA GLY A 91 -1.01 6.35 -3.55
C GLY A 91 0.15 5.71 -4.32
N TYR A 92 1.09 5.13 -3.58
CA TYR A 92 2.25 4.48 -4.20
C TYR A 92 1.84 3.19 -4.89
N VAL A 93 2.51 2.93 -6.03
CA VAL A 93 2.39 1.68 -6.79
C VAL A 93 3.67 0.89 -6.61
N ASP A 94 3.58 -0.25 -5.93
CA ASP A 94 4.68 -1.21 -5.85
C ASP A 94 4.56 -2.19 -7.02
N SER A 95 5.43 -2.06 -7.99
CA SER A 95 5.38 -2.82 -9.24
C SER A 95 6.06 -4.20 -9.14
N HIS A 96 6.64 -4.58 -8.00
CA HIS A 96 7.25 -5.89 -7.82
C HIS A 96 7.42 -6.22 -6.34
N SER A 97 6.57 -7.09 -5.82
CA SER A 97 6.67 -7.57 -4.45
C SER A 97 6.43 -9.08 -4.35
N HIS A 98 7.17 -9.73 -3.46
CA HIS A 98 6.83 -11.05 -2.95
C HIS A 98 6.11 -10.89 -1.61
N LEU A 99 4.81 -10.70 -1.66
CA LEU A 99 4.01 -10.42 -0.47
C LEU A 99 3.94 -11.62 0.47
N LEU A 100 3.96 -12.85 -0.08
CA LEU A 100 3.76 -14.08 0.70
C LEU A 100 5.02 -14.92 0.76
N TRP A 101 5.48 -15.13 1.96
CA TRP A 101 6.51 -16.09 2.37
C TRP A 101 6.43 -16.28 3.89
N ALA A 102 6.91 -17.40 4.40
CA ALA A 102 6.99 -17.67 5.83
C ALA A 102 8.45 -17.84 6.27
N GLY A 103 8.67 -17.79 7.57
CA GLY A 103 10.01 -17.88 8.18
C GLY A 103 10.66 -16.51 8.36
N ASP A 104 11.21 -16.27 9.53
CA ASP A 104 11.96 -15.05 9.87
C ASP A 104 13.46 -15.30 9.79
N ARG A 105 14.13 -14.52 8.97
CA ARG A 105 15.58 -14.55 8.77
C ARG A 105 16.30 -13.35 9.38
N SER A 106 15.63 -12.57 10.22
CA SER A 106 16.23 -11.39 10.87
C SER A 106 17.49 -11.74 11.68
N GLY A 107 17.53 -12.93 12.28
CA GLY A 107 18.71 -13.44 12.98
C GLY A 107 19.95 -13.58 12.13
N GLU A 108 19.82 -13.78 10.81
CA GLU A 108 20.97 -13.86 9.90
C GLU A 108 21.75 -12.54 9.80
N MET A 109 21.09 -11.40 10.05
CA MET A 109 21.77 -10.10 10.09
C MET A 109 22.90 -10.10 11.13
N ARG A 110 22.63 -10.64 12.32
CA ARG A 110 23.64 -10.77 13.39
C ARG A 110 24.79 -11.67 12.98
N LEU A 111 24.50 -12.80 12.33
CA LEU A 111 25.54 -13.73 11.87
C LEU A 111 26.45 -13.07 10.82
N ARG A 112 25.86 -12.30 9.90
CA ARG A 112 26.62 -11.51 8.91
C ARG A 112 27.50 -10.46 9.58
N GLN A 113 26.99 -9.76 10.59
CA GLN A 113 27.77 -8.78 11.35
C GLN A 113 28.93 -9.43 12.11
N GLN A 114 28.83 -10.71 12.46
CA GLN A 114 29.90 -11.52 13.05
C GLN A 114 30.90 -12.09 12.02
N GLY A 115 30.68 -11.79 10.72
CA GLY A 115 31.56 -12.17 9.63
C GLY A 115 31.22 -13.47 8.92
N MET A 116 30.09 -14.11 9.26
CA MET A 116 29.65 -15.32 8.54
C MET A 116 29.25 -14.98 7.10
N SER A 117 29.74 -15.76 6.17
CA SER A 117 29.36 -15.70 4.76
C SER A 117 27.97 -16.27 4.55
N TYR A 118 27.34 -15.92 3.41
CA TYR A 118 26.05 -16.48 3.02
C TYR A 118 26.08 -18.02 2.93
N ALA A 119 27.20 -18.59 2.44
CA ALA A 119 27.35 -20.03 2.30
C ALA A 119 27.41 -20.75 3.67
N GLU A 120 28.06 -20.17 4.66
CA GLU A 120 28.12 -20.70 6.03
C GLU A 120 26.71 -20.63 6.67
N ILE A 121 26.02 -19.51 6.57
CA ILE A 121 24.64 -19.37 7.08
C ILE A 121 23.71 -20.40 6.42
N ALA A 122 23.82 -20.58 5.10
CA ALA A 122 23.02 -21.57 4.38
C ALA A 122 23.36 -23.02 4.80
N ALA A 123 24.62 -23.32 5.07
CA ALA A 123 25.05 -24.64 5.57
C ALA A 123 24.50 -24.96 6.96
N GLU A 124 24.26 -23.93 7.79
CA GLU A 124 23.63 -24.05 9.11
C GLU A 124 22.08 -24.05 9.05
N GLY A 125 21.51 -24.16 7.86
CA GLY A 125 20.06 -24.26 7.65
C GLY A 125 19.33 -22.93 7.47
N GLY A 126 20.08 -21.82 7.33
CA GLY A 126 19.54 -20.50 6.97
C GLY A 126 19.40 -20.31 5.45
N GLY A 127 19.39 -19.05 5.05
CA GLY A 127 19.27 -18.68 3.64
C GLY A 127 17.88 -18.89 3.07
N ILE A 128 17.77 -18.86 1.74
CA ILE A 128 16.49 -18.97 1.04
C ILE A 128 15.80 -20.33 1.28
N LYS A 129 16.60 -21.38 1.50
CA LYS A 129 16.06 -22.72 1.77
C LYS A 129 15.19 -22.71 3.03
N PHE A 130 15.60 -22.01 4.08
CA PHE A 130 14.81 -21.87 5.30
C PHE A 130 13.44 -21.25 5.02
N THR A 131 13.40 -20.13 4.31
CA THR A 131 12.12 -19.47 3.97
C THR A 131 11.27 -20.32 3.04
N VAL A 132 11.85 -21.08 2.12
CA VAL A 132 11.10 -22.03 1.26
C VAL A 132 10.48 -23.15 2.10
N ASP A 133 11.26 -23.77 2.98
CA ASP A 133 10.79 -24.86 3.83
C ASP A 133 9.67 -24.38 4.78
N GLU A 134 9.79 -23.19 5.36
CA GLU A 134 8.77 -22.60 6.22
C GLU A 134 7.51 -22.21 5.41
N THR A 135 7.66 -21.68 4.21
CA THR A 135 6.53 -21.37 3.32
C THR A 135 5.75 -22.62 2.95
N ARG A 136 6.41 -23.73 2.66
CA ARG A 136 5.76 -25.03 2.37
C ARG A 136 5.00 -25.59 3.56
N ARG A 137 5.42 -25.27 4.79
CA ARG A 137 4.74 -25.69 6.04
C ARG A 137 3.61 -24.76 6.44
N CYS A 138 3.59 -23.56 5.87
CA CYS A 138 2.59 -22.55 6.22
C CYS A 138 1.19 -22.97 5.79
N THR A 139 0.22 -22.85 6.68
CA THR A 139 -1.18 -23.19 6.44
C THR A 139 -2.11 -21.98 6.41
N ASP A 140 -1.61 -20.78 6.71
CA ASP A 140 -2.39 -19.55 6.77
C ASP A 140 -1.74 -18.44 5.94
N PHE A 141 -1.84 -18.59 4.63
CA PHE A 141 -1.35 -17.61 3.67
C PHE A 141 -2.15 -16.31 3.69
N ASP A 142 -3.45 -16.39 3.94
CA ASP A 142 -4.33 -15.23 3.89
C ASP A 142 -4.03 -14.23 5.00
N THR A 143 -3.79 -14.69 6.23
CA THR A 143 -3.42 -13.80 7.34
C THR A 143 -2.08 -13.12 7.08
N ILE A 144 -1.06 -13.87 6.67
CA ILE A 144 0.26 -13.30 6.36
C ILE A 144 0.15 -12.22 5.27
N SER A 145 -0.61 -12.51 4.22
CA SER A 145 -0.79 -11.58 3.11
C SER A 145 -1.51 -10.30 3.56
N LYS A 146 -2.60 -10.43 4.32
CA LYS A 146 -3.37 -9.28 4.85
C LYS A 146 -2.54 -8.40 5.76
N ASP A 147 -1.78 -8.98 6.69
CA ASP A 147 -0.91 -8.23 7.61
C ASP A 147 0.13 -7.41 6.84
N ARG A 148 0.70 -7.98 5.78
CA ARG A 148 1.67 -7.27 4.93
C ARG A 148 1.04 -6.22 4.03
N MET A 149 -0.18 -6.47 3.53
CA MET A 149 -0.95 -5.44 2.83
C MET A 149 -1.31 -4.27 3.75
N ASP A 150 -1.72 -4.55 5.00
CA ASP A 150 -1.98 -3.51 5.98
C ASP A 150 -0.72 -2.69 6.28
N LEU A 151 0.43 -3.35 6.38
CA LEU A 151 1.71 -2.65 6.55
C LEU A 151 2.04 -1.79 5.32
N ALA A 152 1.92 -2.33 4.10
CA ALA A 152 2.15 -1.58 2.87
C ALA A 152 1.22 -0.37 2.76
N LEU A 153 -0.08 -0.54 3.05
CA LEU A 153 -1.07 0.53 3.06
C LEU A 153 -0.73 1.61 4.09
N SER A 154 -0.27 1.22 5.29
CA SER A 154 0.15 2.17 6.33
C SER A 154 1.33 3.05 5.92
N HIS A 155 2.10 2.62 4.93
CA HIS A 155 3.21 3.37 4.32
C HIS A 155 2.82 4.05 2.99
N GLY A 156 1.54 4.02 2.62
CA GLY A 156 0.99 4.73 1.47
C GLY A 156 0.95 3.94 0.16
N THR A 157 1.28 2.64 0.16
CA THR A 157 1.11 1.79 -1.02
C THR A 157 -0.36 1.44 -1.19
N THR A 158 -0.95 1.79 -2.33
CA THR A 158 -2.36 1.53 -2.66
C THR A 158 -2.56 0.55 -3.80
N SER A 159 -1.51 0.29 -4.56
CA SER A 159 -1.49 -0.71 -5.64
C SER A 159 -0.22 -1.53 -5.54
N ILE A 160 -0.32 -2.85 -5.66
CA ILE A 160 0.82 -3.74 -5.49
C ILE A 160 0.75 -4.91 -6.47
N GLU A 161 1.82 -5.13 -7.24
CA GLU A 161 2.00 -6.35 -7.98
C GLU A 161 2.59 -7.43 -7.06
N VAL A 162 1.88 -8.53 -6.90
CA VAL A 162 2.30 -9.64 -6.03
C VAL A 162 2.74 -10.85 -6.85
N LYS A 163 3.91 -11.37 -6.51
CA LYS A 163 4.48 -12.56 -7.12
C LYS A 163 4.56 -13.70 -6.10
N SER A 164 4.26 -14.90 -6.54
CA SER A 164 4.70 -16.13 -5.84
C SER A 164 6.20 -16.36 -6.09
N GLY A 165 6.78 -17.41 -5.53
CA GLY A 165 8.20 -17.72 -5.76
C GLY A 165 8.97 -18.15 -4.51
N TYR A 166 8.27 -18.38 -3.40
CA TYR A 166 8.86 -18.91 -2.17
C TYR A 166 8.41 -20.34 -1.84
N GLY A 167 7.50 -20.91 -2.62
CA GLY A 167 7.15 -22.33 -2.54
C GLY A 167 8.14 -23.23 -3.27
N LEU A 168 8.58 -22.80 -4.44
CA LEU A 168 9.46 -23.51 -5.37
C LEU A 168 9.00 -24.95 -5.67
N GLU A 169 7.70 -25.17 -5.58
CA GLU A 169 6.99 -26.38 -6.01
C GLU A 169 5.57 -26.01 -6.44
N THR A 170 5.02 -26.69 -7.42
CA THR A 170 3.77 -26.30 -8.09
C THR A 170 2.60 -26.18 -7.11
N SER A 171 2.45 -27.09 -6.18
CA SER A 171 1.34 -27.10 -5.21
C SER A 171 1.34 -25.85 -4.32
N THR A 172 2.49 -25.51 -3.77
CA THR A 172 2.64 -24.34 -2.89
C THR A 172 2.51 -23.04 -3.66
N GLU A 173 3.11 -22.94 -4.86
CA GLU A 173 2.98 -21.74 -5.69
C GLU A 173 1.52 -21.50 -6.10
N LEU A 174 0.76 -22.53 -6.46
CA LEU A 174 -0.66 -22.39 -6.77
C LEU A 174 -1.49 -22.03 -5.55
N ALA A 175 -1.16 -22.54 -4.37
CA ALA A 175 -1.83 -22.16 -3.12
C ALA A 175 -1.58 -20.68 -2.77
N MET A 176 -0.35 -20.18 -2.96
CA MET A 176 0.00 -18.77 -2.81
C MET A 176 -0.82 -17.90 -3.77
N LEU A 177 -0.90 -18.25 -5.05
CA LEU A 177 -1.69 -17.52 -6.05
C LEU A 177 -3.18 -17.52 -5.72
N SER A 178 -3.70 -18.63 -5.21
CA SER A 178 -5.10 -18.73 -4.76
C SER A 178 -5.38 -17.81 -3.58
N SER A 179 -4.45 -17.70 -2.63
CA SER A 179 -4.56 -16.75 -1.52
C SER A 179 -4.57 -15.31 -2.03
N TYR A 180 -3.70 -14.93 -2.97
CA TYR A 180 -3.73 -13.60 -3.57
C TYR A 180 -5.07 -13.28 -4.24
N GLN A 181 -5.66 -14.25 -4.91
CA GLN A 181 -6.98 -14.09 -5.51
C GLN A 181 -8.08 -13.87 -4.47
N SER A 182 -8.00 -14.55 -3.31
CA SER A 182 -8.97 -14.42 -2.22
C SER A 182 -8.94 -13.05 -1.52
N ILE A 183 -7.78 -12.39 -1.55
CA ILE A 183 -7.57 -11.07 -0.93
C ILE A 183 -7.58 -9.91 -1.93
N GLN A 184 -7.95 -10.15 -3.17
CA GLN A 184 -8.07 -9.11 -4.18
C GLN A 184 -9.01 -7.99 -3.68
N ASN A 185 -8.61 -6.73 -3.89
CA ASN A 185 -9.32 -5.54 -3.39
C ASN A 185 -9.39 -5.44 -1.85
N TYR A 186 -8.52 -6.14 -1.13
CA TYR A 186 -8.47 -6.02 0.32
C TYR A 186 -8.23 -4.56 0.72
N ARG A 187 -9.11 -4.00 1.57
CA ARG A 187 -9.12 -2.59 1.99
C ARG A 187 -9.08 -1.58 0.83
N GLY A 188 -9.57 -1.94 -0.34
CA GLY A 188 -9.55 -1.07 -1.53
C GLY A 188 -8.19 -0.95 -2.22
N MET A 189 -7.19 -1.75 -1.85
CA MET A 189 -5.92 -1.86 -2.60
C MET A 189 -6.13 -2.65 -3.89
N ASN A 190 -5.46 -2.23 -4.96
CA ASN A 190 -5.44 -2.90 -6.27
C ASN A 190 -4.21 -3.78 -6.41
#